data_08f770355b813962c5e27a0e84c6b586
#
_entry.id   08f770355b813962c5e27a0e84c6b586
#
_cell.length_a   1.000
_cell.length_b   1.000
_cell.length_c   1.000
_cell.angle_alpha   90.00
_cell.angle_beta   90.00
_cell.angle_gamma   90.00
#
_symmetry.space_group_name_H-M   'P 1'
#
loop_
_entity.id
_entity.type
_entity.pdbx_description
1 polymer ?
#
loop_
_entity_poly.entity_id
_entity_poly.type
_entity_poly.pdbx_seq_one_letter_code
_entity_poly.pdbx_strand_id
1 'polypeptide(L)'
;MPDKVHCSHILVKTETEAKAILERIKKGKKFANIAKEVSLCPSGKNGGDLGTFGRGKMVKEFENAAFALDKGEISGIVKTKFGYHIVKRLE
;
A
#
# COMPACT_ATOMS: atom_id res chain seq x y z
N MET A 1 8.85 6.01 -18.94
CA MET A 1 8.85 5.82 -17.49
C MET A 1 7.88 6.78 -16.84
N PRO A 2 7.00 6.32 -15.98
CA PRO A 2 6.08 7.24 -15.32
C PRO A 2 6.83 8.11 -14.32
N ASP A 3 6.53 9.39 -14.32
CA ASP A 3 7.05 10.33 -13.33
C ASP A 3 6.20 10.31 -12.07
N LYS A 4 4.99 9.79 -12.18
CA LYS A 4 4.03 9.72 -11.08
C LYS A 4 3.28 8.40 -11.12
N VAL A 5 2.83 7.96 -9.94
CA VAL A 5 2.00 6.76 -9.81
C VAL A 5 0.83 7.08 -8.90
N HIS A 6 -0.29 6.39 -9.11
CA HIS A 6 -1.44 6.46 -8.22
C HIS A 6 -1.51 5.15 -7.45
N CYS A 7 -1.37 5.23 -6.15
CA CYS A 7 -1.32 4.05 -5.28
C CYS A 7 -2.28 4.13 -4.11
N SER A 8 -2.64 2.96 -3.61
CA SER A 8 -3.30 2.81 -2.32
C SER A 8 -2.37 2.01 -1.43
N HIS A 9 -2.51 2.14 -0.10
CA HIS A 9 -1.73 1.33 0.82
C HIS A 9 -2.52 0.97 2.07
N ILE A 10 -2.01 -0.03 2.77
CA ILE A 10 -2.52 -0.43 4.08
C ILE A 10 -1.34 -0.39 5.02
N LEU A 11 -1.47 0.34 6.13
CA LEU A 11 -0.41 0.46 7.14
C LEU A 11 -0.83 -0.27 8.40
N VAL A 12 0.04 -1.14 8.90
CA VAL A 12 -0.18 -1.87 10.17
C VAL A 12 1.10 -1.83 11.01
N LYS A 13 0.99 -2.18 12.28
CA LYS A 13 2.11 -2.09 13.23
C LYS A 13 3.09 -3.25 13.15
N THR A 14 2.62 -4.44 12.79
CA THR A 14 3.44 -5.65 12.87
C THR A 14 3.49 -6.38 11.54
N GLU A 15 4.58 -7.11 11.33
CA GLU A 15 4.74 -7.95 10.16
C GLU A 15 3.69 -9.05 10.11
N THR A 16 3.34 -9.62 11.26
CA THR A 16 2.31 -10.66 11.36
C THR A 16 0.97 -10.16 10.81
N GLU A 17 0.59 -8.94 11.18
CA GLU A 17 -0.64 -8.33 10.64
C GLU A 17 -0.56 -8.16 9.13
N ALA A 18 0.60 -7.71 8.63
CA ALA A 18 0.79 -7.52 7.19
C ALA A 18 0.68 -8.85 6.45
N LYS A 19 1.25 -9.92 6.99
CA LYS A 19 1.15 -11.26 6.39
C LYS A 19 -0.30 -11.73 6.34
N ALA A 20 -1.06 -11.50 7.40
CA ALA A 20 -2.47 -11.86 7.43
C ALA A 20 -3.27 -11.12 6.37
N ILE A 21 -2.95 -9.85 6.14
CA ILE A 21 -3.59 -9.04 5.10
C ILE A 21 -3.30 -9.62 3.72
N LEU A 22 -2.05 -9.99 3.44
CA LEU A 22 -1.69 -10.60 2.15
C LEU A 22 -2.48 -11.88 1.90
N GLU A 23 -2.68 -12.70 2.94
CA GLU A 23 -3.49 -13.91 2.82
C GLU A 23 -4.94 -13.58 2.49
N ARG A 24 -5.51 -12.55 3.11
CA ARG A 24 -6.89 -12.12 2.83
C ARG A 24 -7.02 -11.67 1.37
N ILE A 25 -6.03 -10.94 0.86
CA ILE A 25 -6.01 -10.49 -0.55
C ILE A 25 -5.96 -11.69 -1.48
N LYS A 26 -5.12 -12.68 -1.19
CA LYS A 26 -5.02 -13.91 -1.98
C LYS A 26 -6.35 -14.66 -2.04
N LYS A 27 -7.13 -14.58 -0.97
CA LYS A 27 -8.45 -15.24 -0.89
C LYS A 27 -9.56 -14.46 -1.56
N GLY A 28 -9.23 -13.34 -2.19
CA GLY A 28 -10.19 -12.56 -2.94
C GLY A 28 -10.83 -11.39 -2.23
N LYS A 29 -10.36 -11.06 -1.03
CA LYS A 29 -10.86 -9.88 -0.31
C LYS A 29 -10.37 -8.61 -0.99
N LYS A 30 -11.22 -7.60 -1.05
CA LYS A 30 -10.89 -6.36 -1.72
C LYS A 30 -9.92 -5.51 -0.89
N PHE A 31 -8.86 -5.04 -1.54
CA PHE A 31 -7.83 -4.22 -0.90
C PHE A 31 -8.44 -3.01 -0.19
N ALA A 32 -9.32 -2.27 -0.86
CA ALA A 32 -9.93 -1.08 -0.30
C ALA A 32 -10.73 -1.37 0.98
N ASN A 33 -11.45 -2.50 1.00
CA ASN A 33 -12.23 -2.89 2.17
C ASN A 33 -11.34 -3.22 3.36
N ILE A 34 -10.22 -3.90 3.11
CA ILE A 34 -9.25 -4.23 4.16
C ILE A 34 -8.65 -2.93 4.72
N ALA A 35 -8.29 -2.01 3.82
CA ALA A 35 -7.73 -0.72 4.23
C ALA A 35 -8.69 0.04 5.15
N LYS A 36 -9.97 0.08 4.81
CA LYS A 36 -10.97 0.75 5.64
C LYS A 36 -11.10 0.12 7.02
N GLU A 37 -10.92 -1.19 7.08
CA GLU A 37 -11.09 -1.96 8.30
C GLU A 37 -9.89 -1.85 9.24
N VAL A 38 -8.66 -1.93 8.72
CA VAL A 38 -7.48 -2.13 9.57
C VAL A 38 -6.37 -1.12 9.40
N SER A 39 -6.35 -0.32 8.32
CA SER A 39 -5.23 0.57 8.09
C SER A 39 -5.12 1.64 9.17
N LEU A 40 -3.90 1.85 9.67
CA LEU A 40 -3.63 2.87 10.68
C LEU A 40 -3.48 4.26 10.06
N CYS A 41 -3.31 4.33 8.74
CA CYS A 41 -3.19 5.60 8.04
C CYS A 41 -4.58 6.21 7.83
N PRO A 42 -4.72 7.56 7.97
CA PRO A 42 -5.99 8.23 7.69
C PRO A 42 -6.56 7.93 6.31
N SER A 43 -5.70 7.65 5.32
CA SER A 43 -6.14 7.28 3.98
C SER A 43 -6.98 6.00 3.96
N GLY A 44 -6.95 5.21 5.04
CA GLY A 44 -7.76 4.01 5.14
C GLY A 44 -9.25 4.29 4.95
N LYS A 45 -9.72 5.45 5.35
CA LYS A 45 -11.12 5.86 5.16
C LYS A 45 -11.52 5.90 3.69
N ASN A 46 -10.56 6.14 2.82
CA ASN A 46 -10.77 6.17 1.37
C ASN A 46 -10.24 4.91 0.69
N GLY A 47 -10.24 3.78 1.41
CA GLY A 47 -9.74 2.52 0.88
C GLY A 47 -8.23 2.47 0.73
N GLY A 48 -7.52 3.35 1.45
CA GLY A 48 -6.06 3.44 1.40
C GLY A 48 -5.55 4.33 0.27
N ASP A 49 -6.42 4.99 -0.47
CA ASP A 49 -6.05 5.80 -1.63
C ASP A 49 -5.19 6.99 -1.23
N LEU A 50 -3.98 7.05 -1.76
CA LEU A 50 -3.01 8.13 -1.52
C LEU A 50 -3.03 9.19 -2.63
N GLY A 51 -3.80 8.94 -3.69
CA GLY A 51 -3.79 9.80 -4.85
C GLY A 51 -2.54 9.58 -5.70
N THR A 52 -2.28 10.50 -6.60
CA THR A 52 -1.14 10.46 -7.50
C THR A 52 0.03 11.20 -6.86
N PHE A 53 1.21 10.60 -6.89
CA PHE A 53 2.40 11.24 -6.33
C PHE A 53 3.63 10.91 -7.17
N GLY A 54 4.60 11.83 -7.12
CA GLY A 54 5.88 11.65 -7.78
C GLY A 54 6.95 11.19 -6.80
N ARG A 55 8.17 11.05 -7.31
CA ARG A 55 9.31 10.73 -6.48
C ARG A 55 9.61 11.91 -5.55
N GLY A 56 10.12 11.62 -4.36
CA GLY A 56 10.45 12.63 -3.35
C GLY A 56 9.30 13.01 -2.44
N LYS A 57 8.11 12.46 -2.63
CA LYS A 57 6.94 12.77 -1.79
C LYS A 57 6.76 11.79 -0.64
N MET A 58 7.17 10.54 -0.83
CA MET A 58 7.02 9.48 0.17
C MET A 58 8.38 9.09 0.72
N VAL A 59 8.39 8.35 1.85
CA VAL A 59 9.65 7.78 2.34
C VAL A 59 10.22 6.86 1.27
N LYS A 60 11.54 6.77 1.23
CA LYS A 60 12.26 6.11 0.14
C LYS A 60 11.85 4.64 -0.05
N GLU A 61 11.69 3.91 1.03
CA GLU A 61 11.31 2.50 0.97
C GLU A 61 9.95 2.32 0.30
N PHE A 62 9.00 3.19 0.66
CA PHE A 62 7.66 3.17 0.07
C PHE A 62 7.73 3.56 -1.41
N GLU A 63 8.45 4.62 -1.71
CA GLU A 63 8.60 5.11 -3.09
C GLU A 63 9.18 4.02 -3.99
N ASN A 64 10.25 3.37 -3.57
CA ASN A 64 10.88 2.33 -4.36
C ASN A 64 9.91 1.18 -4.64
N ALA A 65 9.15 0.78 -3.64
CA ALA A 65 8.17 -0.29 -3.80
C ALA A 65 7.06 0.13 -4.78
N ALA A 66 6.52 1.32 -4.61
CA ALA A 66 5.41 1.82 -5.43
C ALA A 66 5.81 1.93 -6.90
N PHE A 67 6.99 2.49 -7.17
CA PHE A 67 7.45 2.69 -8.54
C PHE A 67 7.92 1.39 -9.21
N ALA A 68 8.21 0.35 -8.43
CA ALA A 68 8.57 -0.96 -8.98
C ALA A 68 7.35 -1.79 -9.37
N LEU A 69 6.16 -1.42 -8.94
CA LEU A 69 4.94 -2.16 -9.27
C LEU A 69 4.44 -1.81 -10.66
N ASP A 70 3.86 -2.80 -11.33
CA ASP A 70 3.09 -2.57 -12.54
C ASP A 70 1.67 -2.17 -12.15
N LYS A 71 0.98 -1.53 -13.08
CA LYS A 71 -0.42 -1.13 -12.87
C LYS A 71 -1.28 -2.33 -12.44
N GLY A 72 -1.99 -2.18 -11.34
CA GLY A 72 -2.84 -3.23 -10.79
C GLY A 72 -2.12 -4.21 -9.88
N GLU A 73 -0.81 -4.10 -9.77
CA GLU A 73 0.00 -5.03 -8.98
C GLU A 73 0.01 -4.64 -7.50
N ILE A 74 0.11 -5.65 -6.63
CA ILE A 74 0.17 -5.46 -5.19
C ILE A 74 1.55 -5.90 -4.70
N SER A 75 2.18 -5.08 -3.85
CA SER A 75 3.51 -5.36 -3.32
C SER A 75 3.48 -6.45 -2.25
N GLY A 76 4.64 -6.96 -1.91
CA GLY A 76 4.82 -7.68 -0.66
C GLY A 76 4.85 -6.70 0.51
N ILE A 77 5.41 -7.12 1.62
CA ILE A 77 5.50 -6.30 2.83
C ILE A 77 6.62 -5.28 2.68
N VAL A 78 6.30 -4.01 2.90
CA VAL A 78 7.26 -2.90 2.81
C VAL A 78 7.42 -2.31 4.21
N LYS A 79 8.61 -2.42 4.78
CA LYS A 79 8.90 -1.86 6.11
C LYS A 79 9.39 -0.43 5.97
N THR A 80 8.78 0.49 6.74
CA THR A 80 9.23 1.88 6.85
C THR A 80 9.28 2.27 8.32
N LYS A 81 9.70 3.49 8.60
CA LYS A 81 9.72 3.99 9.98
C LYS A 81 8.32 4.10 10.59
N PHE A 82 7.28 4.06 9.77
CA PHE A 82 5.89 4.15 10.26
C PHE A 82 5.29 2.79 10.59
N GLY A 83 5.90 1.70 10.11
CA GLY A 83 5.39 0.35 10.31
C GLY A 83 5.53 -0.48 9.05
N TYR A 84 4.51 -1.29 8.78
CA TYR A 84 4.52 -2.21 7.64
C TYR A 84 3.41 -1.83 6.68
N HIS A 85 3.75 -1.71 5.41
CA HIS A 85 2.83 -1.29 4.36
C HIS A 85 2.61 -2.40 3.36
N ILE A 86 1.41 -2.43 2.78
CA ILE A 86 1.12 -3.19 1.57
C ILE A 86 0.61 -2.19 0.57
N VAL A 87 1.22 -2.14 -0.61
CA VAL A 87 0.98 -1.11 -1.61
C VAL A 87 0.31 -1.72 -2.83
N LYS A 88 -0.71 -1.04 -3.36
CA LYS A 88 -1.35 -1.42 -4.62
C LYS A 88 -1.21 -0.26 -5.59
N ARG A 89 -0.67 -0.51 -6.77
CA ARG A 89 -0.58 0.52 -7.80
C ARG A 89 -1.84 0.51 -8.66
N LEU A 90 -2.52 1.66 -8.72
CA LEU A 90 -3.76 1.82 -9.46
C LEU A 90 -3.52 2.35 -10.88
N GLU A 91 -2.54 3.27 -11.01
CA GLU A 91 -2.22 3.89 -12.31
C GLU A 91 -0.72 3.96 -12.56
#